data_15aee38bc0a4d102dae9374ce74bd935
#
_entry.id   15aee38bc0a4d102dae9374ce74bd935
#
_cell.length_a   1.000
_cell.length_b   1.000
_cell.length_c   1.000
_cell.angle_alpha   90.00
_cell.angle_beta   90.00
_cell.angle_gamma   90.00
#
_symmetry.space_group_name_H-M   'P 1'
#
loop_
_entity.id
_entity.type
_entity.pdbx_description
1 polymer ?
#
loop_
_entity_poly.entity_id
_entity_poly.type
_entity_poly.pdbx_seq_one_letter_code
_entity_poly.pdbx_strand_id
1 'polypeptide(L)'
;MEIEALNEHMERCGMEVRISYDDETFQRHIFYPIKKKGKVSIIIPNKEHKNDLKRCIDSIRKKTKYTNYDIVIVENGSQSDEIKQYYKEISKQSGIKVIEWDKGFNFSAINNYGVKNVDGEYIILLNNDVEIISESWIDEMLTYAQLPEVGAVG
;
A
#
# COMPACT_ATOMS: atom_id res chain seq x y z
N MET A 1 10.61 31.21 10.80
CA MET A 1 11.60 31.56 9.75
C MET A 1 11.75 30.45 8.69
N GLU A 2 12.22 29.25 9.03
CA GLU A 2 12.46 28.22 7.99
C GLU A 2 11.20 27.70 7.28
N ILE A 3 10.11 27.45 8.01
CA ILE A 3 8.83 26.99 7.42
C ILE A 3 8.20 28.09 6.55
N GLU A 4 8.27 29.34 6.98
CA GLU A 4 7.83 30.49 6.19
C GLU A 4 8.57 30.59 4.85
N ALA A 5 9.90 30.49 4.89
CA ALA A 5 10.72 30.53 3.68
C ALA A 5 10.40 29.37 2.72
N LEU A 6 10.10 28.17 3.26
CA LEU A 6 9.65 27.03 2.46
C LEU A 6 8.27 27.28 1.84
N ASN A 7 7.30 27.79 2.62
CA ASN A 7 5.96 28.11 2.11
C ASN A 7 6.05 29.16 1.00
N GLU A 8 6.79 30.27 1.21
CA GLU A 8 7.01 31.29 0.20
C GLU A 8 7.69 30.73 -1.07
N HIS A 9 8.64 29.78 -0.91
CA HIS A 9 9.27 29.13 -2.05
C HIS A 9 8.25 28.29 -2.84
N MET A 10 7.45 27.48 -2.15
CA MET A 10 6.43 26.64 -2.80
C MET A 10 5.36 27.48 -3.50
N GLU A 11 4.92 28.59 -2.90
CA GLU A 11 4.02 29.54 -3.53
C GLU A 11 4.62 30.16 -4.82
N ARG A 12 5.89 30.58 -4.77
CA ARG A 12 6.59 31.07 -5.97
C ARG A 12 6.71 30.03 -7.06
N CYS A 13 6.82 28.75 -6.69
CA CYS A 13 6.82 27.61 -7.64
C CYS A 13 5.40 27.23 -8.12
N GLY A 14 4.36 27.89 -7.63
CA GLY A 14 2.97 27.53 -7.95
C GLY A 14 2.52 26.19 -7.37
N MET A 15 3.19 25.71 -6.32
CA MET A 15 2.91 24.45 -5.65
C MET A 15 2.03 24.68 -4.42
N GLU A 16 0.84 24.10 -4.43
CA GLU A 16 -0.02 24.04 -3.25
C GLU A 16 0.43 22.88 -2.36
N VAL A 17 0.97 23.17 -1.18
CA VAL A 17 1.46 22.16 -0.24
C VAL A 17 1.10 22.53 1.20
N ARG A 18 1.08 21.54 2.08
CA ARG A 18 1.10 21.71 3.52
C ARG A 18 2.45 21.26 4.05
N ILE A 19 3.12 22.11 4.82
CA ILE A 19 4.40 21.78 5.45
C ILE A 19 4.17 21.63 6.95
N SER A 20 4.61 20.51 7.53
CA SER A 20 4.68 20.31 8.98
C SER A 20 6.11 20.04 9.41
N TYR A 21 6.41 20.34 10.66
CA TYR A 21 7.68 20.08 11.32
C TYR A 21 7.47 19.09 12.45
N ASP A 22 8.34 18.11 12.52
CA ASP A 22 8.37 17.13 13.60
C ASP A 22 9.51 17.51 14.55
N ASP A 23 9.15 17.93 15.76
CA ASP A 23 10.10 18.38 16.77
C ASP A 23 10.95 17.23 17.36
N GLU A 24 10.49 15.98 17.26
CA GLU A 24 11.22 14.82 17.78
C GLU A 24 12.30 14.34 16.80
N THR A 25 11.98 14.31 15.52
CA THR A 25 12.89 13.84 14.46
C THR A 25 13.63 14.97 13.75
N PHE A 26 13.28 16.22 14.02
CA PHE A 26 13.77 17.42 13.32
C PHE A 26 13.52 17.38 11.80
N GLN A 27 12.52 16.63 11.35
CA GLN A 27 12.19 16.48 9.95
C GLN A 27 11.04 17.41 9.53
N ARG A 28 11.08 17.79 8.26
CA ARG A 28 10.00 18.54 7.61
C ARG A 28 9.25 17.61 6.70
N HIS A 29 7.94 17.55 6.85
CA HIS A 29 7.05 16.78 5.99
C HIS A 29 6.31 17.74 5.05
N ILE A 30 6.40 17.48 3.75
CA ILE A 30 5.70 18.23 2.72
C ILE A 30 4.57 17.36 2.18
N PHE A 31 3.34 17.81 2.32
CA PHE A 31 2.15 17.11 1.85
C PHE A 31 1.54 17.84 0.67
N TYR A 32 1.46 17.17 -0.46
CA TYR A 32 0.70 17.64 -1.61
C TYR A 32 -0.76 17.26 -1.44
N PRO A 33 -1.74 18.18 -1.61
CA PRO A 33 -3.15 17.83 -1.51
C PRO A 33 -3.51 16.72 -2.48
N ILE A 34 -4.18 15.68 -1.99
CA ILE A 34 -4.63 14.57 -2.84
C ILE A 34 -5.80 15.09 -3.67
N LYS A 35 -5.58 15.28 -4.97
CA LYS A 35 -6.59 15.81 -5.90
C LYS A 35 -7.74 14.84 -6.14
N LYS A 36 -7.45 13.53 -6.15
CA LYS A 36 -8.43 12.47 -6.37
C LYS A 36 -8.04 11.23 -5.57
N LYS A 37 -8.97 10.74 -4.77
CA LYS A 37 -8.80 9.47 -4.06
C LYS A 37 -9.08 8.29 -5.00
N GLY A 38 -8.09 7.95 -5.82
CA GLY A 38 -8.14 6.83 -6.77
C GLY A 38 -8.17 5.47 -6.05
N LYS A 39 -8.59 4.41 -6.75
CA LYS A 39 -8.55 3.05 -6.19
C LYS A 39 -7.12 2.59 -6.00
N VAL A 40 -6.81 2.01 -4.83
CA VAL A 40 -5.53 1.41 -4.48
C VAL A 40 -5.67 -0.10 -4.44
N SER A 41 -4.86 -0.83 -5.20
CA SER A 41 -4.78 -2.29 -5.09
C SER A 41 -3.52 -2.71 -4.35
N ILE A 42 -3.69 -3.38 -3.20
CA ILE A 42 -2.60 -3.89 -2.37
C ILE A 42 -2.32 -5.33 -2.76
N ILE A 43 -1.14 -5.59 -3.30
CA ILE A 43 -0.71 -6.92 -3.77
C ILE A 43 0.21 -7.53 -2.72
N ILE A 44 -0.16 -8.72 -2.23
CA ILE A 44 0.58 -9.43 -1.18
C ILE A 44 0.94 -10.83 -1.69
N PRO A 45 2.18 -11.05 -2.16
CA PRO A 45 2.67 -12.41 -2.41
C PRO A 45 2.73 -13.21 -1.11
N ASN A 46 2.24 -14.46 -1.14
CA ASN A 46 2.32 -15.33 0.03
C ASN A 46 2.57 -16.79 -0.36
N LYS A 47 3.33 -17.47 0.49
CA LYS A 47 3.50 -18.91 0.44
C LYS A 47 3.62 -19.45 1.86
N GLU A 48 2.70 -20.33 2.27
CA GLU A 48 2.60 -20.89 3.64
C GLU A 48 2.26 -19.84 4.71
N HIS A 49 3.12 -19.15 5.28
CA HIS A 49 3.11 -18.07 6.30
C HIS A 49 1.73 -17.50 6.70
N LYS A 50 0.80 -18.39 7.12
CA LYS A 50 -0.59 -17.99 7.49
C LYS A 50 -0.64 -16.93 8.57
N ASN A 51 0.19 -17.08 9.63
CA ASN A 51 0.12 -16.18 10.78
C ASN A 51 0.61 -14.78 10.46
N ASP A 52 1.67 -14.68 9.63
CA ASP A 52 2.20 -13.40 9.18
C ASP A 52 1.21 -12.70 8.26
N LEU A 53 0.70 -13.44 7.24
CA LEU A 53 -0.33 -12.92 6.34
C LEU A 53 -1.58 -12.45 7.09
N LYS A 54 -2.05 -13.23 8.07
CA LYS A 54 -3.22 -12.86 8.89
C LYS A 54 -2.96 -11.57 9.65
N ARG A 55 -1.81 -11.44 10.33
CA ARG A 55 -1.44 -10.24 11.08
C ARG A 55 -1.34 -9.01 10.16
N CYS A 56 -0.75 -9.18 8.98
CA CYS A 56 -0.65 -8.14 7.96
C CYS A 56 -2.05 -7.64 7.54
N ILE A 57 -2.93 -8.54 7.11
CA ILE A 57 -4.29 -8.20 6.65
C ILE A 57 -5.12 -7.59 7.78
N ASP A 58 -5.07 -8.17 8.98
CA ASP A 58 -5.79 -7.65 10.16
C ASP A 58 -5.32 -6.21 10.48
N SER A 59 -4.02 -5.92 10.38
CA SER A 59 -3.48 -4.58 10.62
C SER A 59 -3.94 -3.59 9.56
N ILE A 60 -3.94 -3.98 8.27
CA ILE A 60 -4.48 -3.15 7.19
C ILE A 60 -5.94 -2.81 7.47
N ARG A 61 -6.76 -3.82 7.72
CA ARG A 61 -8.21 -3.66 7.96
C ARG A 61 -8.53 -2.79 9.16
N LYS A 62 -7.77 -2.96 10.24
CA LYS A 62 -8.02 -2.27 11.52
C LYS A 62 -7.56 -0.82 11.51
N LYS A 63 -6.43 -0.55 10.86
CA LYS A 63 -5.76 0.75 11.00
C LYS A 63 -5.94 1.68 9.81
N THR A 64 -6.16 1.17 8.60
CA THR A 64 -6.20 2.01 7.40
C THR A 64 -7.45 2.89 7.35
N LYS A 65 -7.28 4.20 7.32
CA LYS A 65 -8.37 5.18 7.13
C LYS A 65 -8.80 5.35 5.67
N TYR A 66 -7.92 5.09 4.73
CA TYR A 66 -8.26 5.11 3.31
C TYR A 66 -9.28 4.03 3.00
N THR A 67 -10.38 4.37 2.33
CA THR A 67 -11.51 3.44 2.15
C THR A 67 -11.61 2.82 0.76
N ASN A 68 -10.96 3.44 -0.25
CA ASN A 68 -11.04 3.00 -1.64
C ASN A 68 -9.87 2.08 -2.00
N TYR A 69 -9.80 0.92 -1.36
CA TYR A 69 -8.76 -0.07 -1.66
C TYR A 69 -9.31 -1.50 -1.71
N ASP A 70 -8.56 -2.36 -2.39
CA ASP A 70 -8.71 -3.82 -2.32
C ASP A 70 -7.38 -4.50 -2.01
N ILE A 71 -7.44 -5.78 -1.61
CA ILE A 71 -6.29 -6.61 -1.30
C ILE A 71 -6.30 -7.82 -2.23
N VAL A 72 -5.19 -8.06 -2.92
CA VAL A 72 -5.01 -9.24 -3.75
C VAL A 72 -3.83 -10.06 -3.23
N ILE A 73 -4.14 -11.24 -2.71
CA ILE A 73 -3.15 -12.20 -2.25
C ILE A 73 -2.74 -13.05 -3.45
N VAL A 74 -1.44 -13.07 -3.76
CA VAL A 74 -0.89 -13.96 -4.80
C VAL A 74 -0.31 -15.19 -4.11
N GLU A 75 -1.07 -16.28 -4.15
CA GLU A 75 -0.71 -17.57 -3.59
C GLU A 75 0.33 -18.26 -4.47
N ASN A 76 1.46 -18.69 -3.90
CA ASN A 76 2.61 -19.23 -4.62
C ASN A 76 2.92 -20.69 -4.24
N GLY A 77 1.98 -21.59 -4.47
CA GLY A 77 2.18 -23.04 -4.33
C GLY A 77 2.27 -23.52 -2.90
N SER A 78 1.44 -23.00 -2.00
CA SER A 78 1.31 -23.47 -0.62
C SER A 78 0.75 -24.90 -0.57
N GLN A 79 1.26 -25.72 0.35
CA GLN A 79 0.88 -27.14 0.45
C GLN A 79 0.04 -27.45 1.68
N SER A 80 0.19 -26.70 2.78
CA SER A 80 -0.51 -26.96 4.03
C SER A 80 -2.01 -26.71 3.92
N ASP A 81 -2.80 -27.60 4.53
CA ASP A 81 -4.26 -27.46 4.55
C ASP A 81 -4.71 -26.22 5.35
N GLU A 82 -3.92 -25.85 6.33
CA GLU A 82 -4.19 -24.69 7.19
C GLU A 82 -4.23 -23.38 6.39
N ILE A 83 -3.23 -23.13 5.53
CA ILE A 83 -3.21 -21.92 4.72
C ILE A 83 -4.27 -21.99 3.61
N LYS A 84 -4.49 -23.15 3.01
CA LYS A 84 -5.55 -23.34 1.98
C LYS A 84 -6.94 -23.07 2.55
N GLN A 85 -7.20 -23.51 3.77
CA GLN A 85 -8.44 -23.20 4.46
C GLN A 85 -8.56 -21.70 4.75
N TYR A 86 -7.49 -21.07 5.21
CA TYR A 86 -7.46 -19.62 5.43
C TYR A 86 -7.74 -18.82 4.15
N TYR A 87 -7.17 -19.22 3.00
CA TYR A 87 -7.47 -18.57 1.73
C TYR A 87 -8.96 -18.67 1.35
N LYS A 88 -9.59 -19.83 1.59
CA LYS A 88 -11.04 -20.02 1.35
C LYS A 88 -11.90 -19.15 2.27
N GLU A 89 -11.44 -18.89 3.48
CA GLU A 89 -12.16 -18.05 4.44
C GLU A 89 -11.98 -16.56 4.13
N ILE A 90 -10.75 -16.13 3.89
CA ILE A 90 -10.44 -14.71 3.67
C ILE A 90 -10.99 -14.20 2.34
N SER A 91 -11.05 -15.03 1.30
CA SER A 91 -11.61 -14.67 -0.01
C SER A 91 -13.12 -14.41 -0.01
N LYS A 92 -13.83 -14.78 1.07
CA LYS A 92 -15.25 -14.46 1.25
C LYS A 92 -15.46 -13.03 1.76
N GLN A 93 -14.41 -12.40 2.25
CA GLN A 93 -14.48 -11.04 2.75
C GLN A 93 -14.47 -10.03 1.59
N SER A 94 -15.35 -9.04 1.67
CA SER A 94 -15.42 -7.97 0.66
C SER A 94 -14.07 -7.25 0.51
N GLY A 95 -13.65 -7.02 -0.73
CA GLY A 95 -12.40 -6.31 -1.05
C GLY A 95 -11.13 -7.17 -0.88
N ILE A 96 -11.25 -8.50 -0.71
CA ILE A 96 -10.11 -9.42 -0.72
C ILE A 96 -10.29 -10.47 -1.81
N LYS A 97 -9.25 -10.65 -2.61
CA LYS A 97 -9.16 -11.67 -3.66
C LYS A 97 -7.92 -12.52 -3.45
N VAL A 98 -8.02 -13.82 -3.67
CA VAL A 98 -6.87 -14.73 -3.74
C VAL A 98 -6.74 -15.22 -5.18
N ILE A 99 -5.54 -15.10 -5.73
CA ILE A 99 -5.19 -15.58 -7.06
C ILE A 99 -4.00 -16.53 -6.97
N GLU A 100 -4.00 -17.59 -7.78
CA GLU A 100 -2.97 -18.62 -7.75
C GLU A 100 -1.89 -18.35 -8.79
N TRP A 101 -0.63 -18.47 -8.35
CA TRP A 101 0.56 -18.49 -9.21
C TRP A 101 1.11 -19.90 -9.26
N ASP A 102 0.94 -20.57 -10.39
CA ASP A 102 1.27 -21.99 -10.64
C ASP A 102 2.67 -22.24 -11.17
N LYS A 103 3.50 -21.18 -11.25
CA LYS A 103 4.87 -21.25 -11.75
C LYS A 103 5.86 -21.23 -10.59
N GLY A 104 7.13 -21.54 -10.91
CA GLY A 104 8.21 -21.49 -9.93
C GLY A 104 8.35 -20.12 -9.27
N PHE A 105 9.01 -20.06 -8.12
CA PHE A 105 9.23 -18.82 -7.39
C PHE A 105 10.04 -17.81 -8.21
N ASN A 106 9.45 -16.67 -8.47
CA ASN A 106 10.11 -15.48 -9.01
C ASN A 106 9.36 -14.25 -8.48
N PHE A 107 9.96 -13.54 -7.56
CA PHE A 107 9.32 -12.43 -6.85
C PHE A 107 8.77 -11.35 -7.80
N SER A 108 9.56 -10.94 -8.78
CA SER A 108 9.12 -9.93 -9.76
C SER A 108 7.98 -10.43 -10.63
N ALA A 109 8.03 -11.70 -11.07
CA ALA A 109 6.97 -12.27 -11.91
C ALA A 109 5.65 -12.44 -11.12
N ILE A 110 5.72 -12.82 -9.84
CA ILE A 110 4.57 -12.93 -8.94
C ILE A 110 3.90 -11.56 -8.76
N ASN A 111 4.68 -10.52 -8.45
CA ASN A 111 4.16 -9.18 -8.33
C ASN A 111 3.56 -8.67 -9.64
N ASN A 112 4.24 -8.85 -10.78
CA ASN A 112 3.73 -8.48 -12.09
C ASN A 112 2.43 -9.22 -12.45
N TYR A 113 2.29 -10.48 -12.01
CA TYR A 113 1.05 -11.23 -12.17
C TYR A 113 -0.06 -10.63 -11.31
N GLY A 114 0.23 -10.28 -10.06
CA GLY A 114 -0.69 -9.54 -9.19
C GLY A 114 -1.19 -8.26 -9.86
N VAL A 115 -0.27 -7.42 -10.35
CA VAL A 115 -0.60 -6.15 -11.05
C VAL A 115 -1.53 -6.36 -12.24
N LYS A 116 -1.34 -7.41 -13.03
CA LYS A 116 -2.20 -7.72 -14.19
C LYS A 116 -3.61 -8.16 -13.82
N ASN A 117 -3.86 -8.52 -12.57
CA ASN A 117 -5.13 -9.05 -12.08
C ASN A 117 -5.92 -8.07 -11.21
N VAL A 118 -5.53 -6.81 -11.20
CA VAL A 118 -6.16 -5.70 -10.46
C VAL A 118 -6.51 -4.54 -11.38
N ASP A 119 -7.35 -3.64 -10.89
CA ASP A 119 -7.83 -2.46 -11.60
C ASP A 119 -7.58 -1.15 -10.81
N GLY A 120 -6.76 -1.20 -9.77
CA GLY A 120 -6.36 -0.02 -9.00
C GLY A 120 -5.60 0.99 -9.86
N GLU A 121 -5.92 2.26 -9.68
CA GLU A 121 -5.17 3.39 -10.27
C GLU A 121 -3.75 3.46 -9.68
N TYR A 122 -3.64 3.08 -8.40
CA TYR A 122 -2.38 2.97 -7.67
C TYR A 122 -2.17 1.54 -7.19
N ILE A 123 -0.92 1.11 -7.19
CA ILE A 123 -0.52 -0.24 -6.80
C ILE A 123 0.41 -0.15 -5.59
N ILE A 124 0.12 -0.94 -4.56
CA ILE A 124 1.03 -1.17 -3.44
C ILE A 124 1.51 -2.61 -3.50
N LEU A 125 2.83 -2.79 -3.59
CA LEU A 125 3.47 -4.10 -3.43
C LEU A 125 3.87 -4.24 -1.96
N LEU A 126 3.24 -5.15 -1.24
CA LEU A 126 3.41 -5.30 0.20
C LEU A 126 3.85 -6.72 0.56
N ASN A 127 4.85 -6.86 1.41
CA ASN A 127 5.22 -8.16 1.95
C ASN A 127 4.17 -8.67 2.95
N ASN A 128 4.06 -9.98 3.07
CA ASN A 128 3.09 -10.65 3.95
C ASN A 128 3.40 -10.53 5.46
N ASP A 129 4.60 -10.10 5.84
CA ASP A 129 5.09 -9.96 7.22
C ASP A 129 5.08 -8.50 7.73
N VAL A 130 4.53 -7.59 6.96
CA VAL A 130 4.39 -6.16 7.35
C VAL A 130 3.21 -5.97 8.29
N GLU A 131 3.37 -5.13 9.30
CA GLU A 131 2.29 -4.63 10.15
C GLU A 131 2.12 -3.11 9.97
N ILE A 132 0.91 -2.68 9.65
CA ILE A 132 0.59 -1.26 9.49
C ILE A 132 0.59 -0.58 10.86
N ILE A 133 1.27 0.56 10.96
CA ILE A 133 1.40 1.37 12.18
C ILE A 133 0.55 2.64 12.06
N SER A 134 0.75 3.41 10.99
CA SER A 134 0.05 4.69 10.74
C SER A 134 -1.31 4.47 10.08
N GLU A 135 -2.34 5.17 10.54
CA GLU A 135 -3.67 5.12 9.94
C GLU A 135 -3.72 5.80 8.55
N SER A 136 -2.82 6.76 8.31
CA SER A 136 -2.74 7.59 7.10
C SER A 136 -1.73 7.08 6.07
N TRP A 137 -1.13 5.91 6.27
CA TRP A 137 -0.03 5.39 5.46
C TRP A 137 -0.30 5.40 3.93
N ILE A 138 -1.53 5.10 3.50
CA ILE A 138 -1.90 5.18 2.07
C ILE A 138 -1.98 6.65 1.63
N ASP A 139 -2.63 7.51 2.41
CA ASP A 139 -2.74 8.93 2.09
C ASP A 139 -1.34 9.58 2.02
N GLU A 140 -0.42 9.21 2.92
CA GLU A 140 0.96 9.70 2.92
C GLU A 140 1.71 9.30 1.65
N MET A 141 1.61 8.05 1.20
CA MET A 141 2.20 7.62 -0.06
C MET A 141 1.54 8.29 -1.27
N LEU A 142 0.21 8.41 -1.28
CA LEU A 142 -0.53 9.01 -2.38
C LEU A 142 -0.23 10.50 -2.56
N THR A 143 0.11 11.22 -1.47
CA THR A 143 0.48 12.64 -1.57
C THR A 143 1.63 12.86 -2.56
N TYR A 144 2.52 11.89 -2.71
CA TYR A 144 3.63 11.91 -3.67
C TYR A 144 3.32 11.12 -4.95
N ALA A 145 2.73 9.92 -4.83
CA ALA A 145 2.52 9.02 -5.97
C ALA A 145 1.58 9.60 -7.05
N GLN A 146 0.75 10.59 -6.71
CA GLN A 146 -0.11 11.29 -7.66
C GLN A 146 0.63 12.31 -8.54
N LEU A 147 1.87 12.67 -8.22
CA LEU A 147 2.65 13.64 -8.98
C LEU A 147 3.15 13.01 -10.28
N PRO A 148 3.00 13.67 -11.44
CA PRO A 148 3.32 13.07 -12.74
C PRO A 148 4.78 12.64 -12.90
N GLU A 149 5.69 13.30 -12.18
CA GLU A 149 7.13 13.02 -12.17
C GLU A 149 7.54 11.89 -11.23
N VAL A 150 6.63 11.41 -10.37
CA VAL A 150 6.92 10.37 -9.38
C VAL A 150 6.49 9.01 -9.90
N GLY A 151 7.47 8.12 -10.12
CA GLY A 151 7.22 6.76 -10.59
C GLY A 151 6.98 5.73 -9.48
N ALA A 152 7.55 5.95 -8.28
CA ALA A 152 7.39 5.08 -7.12
C ALA A 152 7.64 5.84 -5.82
N VAL A 153 7.04 5.36 -4.73
CA VAL A 153 7.18 5.88 -3.36
C VAL A 153 7.40 4.69 -2.42
N GLY A 154 8.32 4.80 -1.47
CA GLY A 154 8.58 3.76 -0.47
C GLY A 154 9.45 4.26 0.68
#